data_96c5c5e81f65e1ee7905fe7c3d710d40
#
_entry.id   96c5c5e81f65e1ee7905fe7c3d710d40
#
_cell.length_a   1.000
_cell.length_b   1.000
_cell.length_c   1.000
_cell.angle_alpha   90.00
_cell.angle_beta   90.00
_cell.angle_gamma   90.00
#
_symmetry.space_group_name_H-M   'P 1'
#
loop_
_entity.id
_entity.type
_entity.pdbx_description
1 polymer ?
#
loop_
_entity_poly.entity_id
_entity_poly.type
_entity_poly.pdbx_seq_one_letter_code
_entity_poly.pdbx_strand_id
1 'polypeptide(L)'
;MANKGFGEVIGLFLAVAFCITCPEYVSSAQRELGKGSPTNTSATSPPAADNVIRSGVVVDTPRPTPRTGPYFDLAASKNVTALLGKTAYLNCRVKNLGNKTLNMQVSWVRHRDIHLLTVGRYTYTSDQRFRAIHLPHSEDWTLQIKYPQHRDSGIYECQISTTPHMSHFIHLNVVEPTTEIIGGPDLYIDRGSTINLTCVVLYSPEPPAYIFWNHNDAIISYDSPRGGVSVVTEKGETTTSFLLIQQARPSDSGNYQCNPSNAQSKSVVVHVLNANSIFPLSGEYPAAMQRGGQAFAPTSTHCVVLATSIFLALS
;
A
#
# COMPACT_ATOMS: atom_id res chain seq x y z
N MET A 1 30.20 56.74 -2.05
CA MET A 1 30.77 56.43 -3.37
C MET A 1 30.21 55.09 -3.75
N ALA A 2 29.15 55.05 -4.56
CA ALA A 2 29.10 54.72 -5.98
C ALA A 2 29.54 53.28 -6.23
N ASN A 3 28.88 52.40 -6.94
CA ASN A 3 27.88 52.49 -8.00
C ASN A 3 27.36 51.05 -8.34
N LYS A 4 26.07 50.90 -8.61
CA LYS A 4 25.39 50.22 -9.73
C LYS A 4 25.93 48.87 -10.29
N GLY A 5 24.94 47.96 -10.47
CA GLY A 5 24.97 46.88 -11.45
C GLY A 5 23.65 46.14 -11.49
N PHE A 6 22.71 46.62 -12.28
CA PHE A 6 21.48 45.98 -12.74
C PHE A 6 21.82 44.84 -13.70
N GLY A 7 21.10 43.73 -13.60
CA GLY A 7 21.14 42.64 -14.58
C GLY A 7 19.83 41.82 -14.49
N GLU A 8 18.81 42.27 -15.18
CA GLU A 8 17.61 41.47 -15.47
C GLU A 8 17.98 40.29 -16.38
N VAL A 9 17.57 39.09 -15.98
CA VAL A 9 17.49 37.96 -16.89
C VAL A 9 16.04 37.47 -16.91
N ILE A 10 15.36 37.78 -18.01
CA ILE A 10 14.04 37.31 -18.39
C ILE A 10 14.15 35.82 -18.71
N GLY A 11 13.60 34.98 -17.84
CA GLY A 11 13.46 33.54 -18.09
C GLY A 11 12.13 33.23 -18.74
N LEU A 12 12.19 32.83 -20.00
CA LEU A 12 11.07 32.40 -20.84
C LEU A 12 10.57 31.01 -20.37
N PHE A 13 9.41 30.92 -19.75
CA PHE A 13 8.75 29.65 -19.46
C PHE A 13 8.01 29.14 -20.70
N LEU A 14 8.57 28.11 -21.34
CA LEU A 14 7.90 27.28 -22.32
C LEU A 14 7.05 26.23 -21.59
N ALA A 15 5.74 26.42 -21.57
CA ALA A 15 4.78 25.43 -21.15
C ALA A 15 4.58 24.42 -22.30
N VAL A 16 5.11 23.22 -22.15
CA VAL A 16 4.82 22.09 -23.04
C VAL A 16 3.61 21.34 -22.49
N ALA A 17 2.47 21.51 -23.13
CA ALA A 17 1.27 20.73 -22.87
C ALA A 17 1.41 19.34 -23.52
N PHE A 18 1.58 18.31 -22.72
CA PHE A 18 1.45 16.93 -23.17
C PHE A 18 -0.02 16.51 -23.08
N CYS A 19 -0.64 16.37 -24.22
CA CYS A 19 -1.95 15.74 -24.38
C CYS A 19 -1.71 14.22 -24.47
N ILE A 20 -1.99 13.48 -23.41
CA ILE A 20 -1.98 12.02 -23.43
C ILE A 20 -3.39 11.55 -23.77
N THR A 21 -3.53 11.01 -24.98
CA THR A 21 -4.73 10.31 -25.47
C THR A 21 -4.88 8.98 -24.75
N CYS A 22 -6.00 8.78 -24.06
CA CYS A 22 -6.43 7.47 -23.58
C CYS A 22 -6.91 6.59 -24.74
N PRO A 23 -6.51 5.32 -24.83
CA PRO A 23 -7.22 4.36 -25.64
C PRO A 23 -8.33 3.70 -24.83
N GLU A 24 -9.54 3.71 -25.39
CA GLU A 24 -10.70 2.97 -24.93
C GLU A 24 -10.43 1.46 -24.97
N TYR A 25 -10.66 0.80 -23.85
CA TYR A 25 -10.72 -0.66 -23.78
C TYR A 25 -12.20 -1.09 -23.82
N VAL A 26 -12.63 -1.56 -24.99
CA VAL A 26 -13.96 -2.16 -25.16
C VAL A 26 -13.90 -3.61 -24.70
N SER A 27 -14.57 -3.93 -23.61
CA SER A 27 -14.83 -5.31 -23.17
C SER A 27 -16.22 -5.73 -23.65
N SER A 28 -16.25 -6.61 -24.65
CA SER A 28 -17.48 -7.27 -25.07
C SER A 28 -17.69 -8.55 -24.25
N ALA A 29 -18.70 -8.51 -23.40
CA ALA A 29 -19.23 -9.72 -22.74
C ALA A 29 -20.18 -10.43 -23.69
N GLN A 30 -19.85 -11.67 -24.09
CA GLN A 30 -20.81 -12.58 -24.68
C GLN A 30 -21.29 -13.57 -23.64
N ARG A 31 -22.60 -13.51 -23.37
CA ARG A 31 -23.37 -14.57 -22.69
C ARG A 31 -23.72 -15.61 -23.73
N GLU A 32 -23.47 -16.88 -23.42
CA GLU A 32 -24.22 -17.97 -24.01
C GLU A 32 -24.79 -18.88 -22.92
N LEU A 33 -26.11 -18.99 -22.96
CA LEU A 33 -26.92 -19.96 -22.23
C LEU A 33 -27.00 -21.24 -23.07
N GLY A 34 -26.74 -22.38 -22.48
CA GLY A 34 -27.01 -23.69 -23.09
C GLY A 34 -27.29 -24.76 -22.05
N LYS A 35 -28.56 -25.01 -21.83
CA LYS A 35 -29.11 -26.16 -21.07
C LYS A 35 -28.90 -27.47 -21.81
N GLY A 36 -28.69 -28.57 -21.09
CA GLY A 36 -29.01 -29.92 -21.57
C GLY A 36 -28.28 -31.03 -20.81
N SER A 37 -28.99 -31.66 -19.91
CA SER A 37 -28.72 -32.96 -19.28
C SER A 37 -29.77 -33.96 -19.77
N PRO A 38 -29.74 -35.25 -19.43
CA PRO A 38 -28.72 -36.31 -19.65
C PRO A 38 -29.36 -37.51 -20.40
N THR A 39 -28.59 -38.49 -20.85
CA THR A 39 -29.07 -39.91 -20.91
C THR A 39 -27.90 -40.90 -21.01
N ASN A 40 -27.98 -41.89 -20.15
CA ASN A 40 -27.25 -43.16 -20.17
C ASN A 40 -27.42 -43.96 -21.47
N THR A 41 -26.45 -44.70 -21.89
CA THR A 41 -26.60 -46.12 -22.19
C THR A 41 -25.24 -46.82 -22.42
N SER A 42 -25.21 -48.04 -21.92
CA SER A 42 -24.28 -49.14 -21.80
C SER A 42 -23.55 -49.65 -23.03
N ALA A 43 -22.37 -50.19 -22.72
CA ALA A 43 -21.73 -51.44 -23.13
C ALA A 43 -21.49 -51.76 -24.62
N THR A 44 -20.25 -52.07 -24.97
CA THR A 44 -19.78 -53.37 -25.52
C THR A 44 -18.37 -53.22 -26.07
N SER A 45 -17.44 -54.08 -25.65
CA SER A 45 -16.11 -54.32 -26.23
C SER A 45 -16.21 -55.56 -27.17
N PRO A 46 -15.13 -56.03 -27.82
CA PRO A 46 -14.13 -55.47 -28.75
C PRO A 46 -14.23 -56.09 -30.17
N PRO A 47 -13.35 -55.98 -31.14
CA PRO A 47 -12.08 -56.67 -31.20
C PRO A 47 -10.88 -55.92 -31.92
N ALA A 48 -9.77 -56.57 -31.85
CA ALA A 48 -8.39 -56.34 -32.15
C ALA A 48 -7.99 -55.89 -33.58
N ALA A 49 -6.74 -55.39 -33.59
CA ALA A 49 -5.70 -55.34 -34.62
C ALA A 49 -5.74 -54.16 -35.63
N ASP A 50 -4.77 -53.26 -35.53
CA ASP A 50 -3.67 -53.20 -36.51
C ASP A 50 -2.57 -52.24 -36.08
N ASN A 51 -1.32 -52.71 -36.25
CA ASN A 51 -0.09 -51.97 -36.04
C ASN A 51 0.06 -50.83 -37.05
N VAL A 52 0.08 -49.56 -36.54
CA VAL A 52 0.71 -48.45 -37.26
C VAL A 52 1.73 -47.79 -36.30
N ILE A 53 2.99 -48.10 -36.60
CA ILE A 53 4.16 -47.42 -36.00
C ILE A 53 4.10 -45.95 -36.45
N ARG A 54 3.62 -45.07 -35.59
CA ARG A 54 3.82 -43.62 -35.69
C ARG A 54 4.98 -43.24 -34.78
N SER A 55 6.13 -42.97 -35.41
CA SER A 55 7.28 -42.33 -34.81
C SER A 55 6.84 -41.02 -34.13
N GLY A 56 6.46 -41.10 -32.87
CA GLY A 56 6.25 -39.94 -32.01
C GLY A 56 7.61 -39.40 -31.60
N VAL A 57 7.98 -38.25 -32.14
CA VAL A 57 9.05 -37.43 -31.57
C VAL A 57 8.63 -37.09 -30.13
N VAL A 58 9.19 -37.83 -29.18
CA VAL A 58 9.14 -37.47 -27.77
C VAL A 58 9.97 -36.20 -27.64
N VAL A 59 9.31 -35.07 -27.56
CA VAL A 59 9.94 -33.83 -27.12
C VAL A 59 10.32 -34.06 -25.67
N ASP A 60 11.56 -34.43 -25.47
CA ASP A 60 12.17 -34.62 -24.15
C ASP A 60 12.24 -33.22 -23.53
N THR A 61 11.24 -32.91 -22.72
CA THR A 61 11.31 -31.71 -21.87
C THR A 61 12.52 -31.88 -20.95
N PRO A 62 13.51 -30.98 -21.02
CA PRO A 62 14.72 -31.12 -20.21
C PRO A 62 14.34 -31.26 -18.74
N ARG A 63 14.55 -32.46 -18.20
CA ARG A 63 14.43 -32.70 -16.76
C ARG A 63 15.35 -31.69 -16.06
N PRO A 64 14.85 -30.85 -15.12
CA PRO A 64 15.71 -29.92 -14.46
C PRO A 64 16.87 -30.66 -13.79
N THR A 65 18.07 -30.41 -14.29
CA THR A 65 19.31 -31.00 -13.72
C THR A 65 19.39 -30.53 -12.27
N PRO A 66 19.67 -31.41 -11.28
CA PRO A 66 19.83 -31.03 -9.91
C PRO A 66 20.90 -29.93 -9.82
N ARG A 67 20.55 -28.78 -9.27
CA ARG A 67 21.53 -27.72 -9.01
C ARG A 67 22.56 -28.24 -8.03
N THR A 68 23.81 -28.39 -8.45
CA THR A 68 24.89 -28.98 -7.64
C THR A 68 25.56 -28.00 -6.68
N GLY A 69 25.27 -26.69 -6.79
CA GLY A 69 25.83 -25.61 -5.97
C GLY A 69 24.79 -24.87 -5.12
N PRO A 70 25.25 -23.97 -4.24
CA PRO A 70 24.34 -23.13 -3.46
C PRO A 70 23.50 -22.23 -4.35
N TYR A 71 22.28 -21.91 -3.89
CA TYR A 71 21.39 -20.99 -4.57
C TYR A 71 20.45 -20.30 -3.57
N PHE A 72 19.95 -19.10 -3.93
CA PHE A 72 18.99 -18.37 -3.12
C PHE A 72 17.56 -18.90 -3.35
N ASP A 73 16.82 -19.09 -2.27
CA ASP A 73 15.38 -19.30 -2.28
C ASP A 73 14.66 -17.95 -2.29
N LEU A 74 14.28 -17.48 -3.48
CA LEU A 74 13.66 -16.17 -3.69
C LEU A 74 12.27 -16.06 -3.02
N ALA A 75 11.57 -17.19 -2.85
CA ALA A 75 10.27 -17.20 -2.19
C ALA A 75 10.36 -16.87 -0.70
N ALA A 76 11.48 -17.23 -0.06
CA ALA A 76 11.76 -16.97 1.35
C ALA A 76 12.60 -15.70 1.58
N SER A 77 13.25 -15.17 0.53
CA SER A 77 14.15 -14.01 0.59
C SER A 77 13.51 -12.80 -0.09
N LYS A 78 12.46 -12.25 0.54
CA LYS A 78 11.62 -11.18 -0.02
C LYS A 78 12.04 -9.80 0.48
N ASN A 79 11.63 -8.76 -0.26
CA ASN A 79 11.68 -7.38 0.22
C ASN A 79 10.85 -7.22 1.51
N VAL A 80 11.28 -6.31 2.38
CA VAL A 80 10.72 -6.11 3.71
C VAL A 80 10.25 -4.67 3.85
N THR A 81 9.01 -4.49 4.29
CA THR A 81 8.51 -3.21 4.80
C THR A 81 8.45 -3.31 6.32
N ALA A 82 9.16 -2.42 7.01
CA ALA A 82 9.27 -2.42 8.46
C ALA A 82 8.71 -1.12 9.05
N LEU A 83 8.14 -1.22 10.24
CA LEU A 83 7.68 -0.06 10.98
C LEU A 83 8.86 0.68 11.61
N LEU A 84 8.82 2.00 11.57
CA LEU A 84 9.77 2.87 12.25
C LEU A 84 9.92 2.46 13.74
N GLY A 85 11.14 2.25 14.19
CA GLY A 85 11.43 1.85 15.57
C GLY A 85 11.08 0.42 15.96
N LYS A 86 10.42 -0.38 15.12
CA LYS A 86 10.13 -1.79 15.37
C LYS A 86 11.19 -2.67 14.71
N THR A 87 11.68 -3.67 15.44
CA THR A 87 12.73 -4.57 14.93
C THR A 87 12.36 -5.18 13.59
N ALA A 88 13.23 -5.02 12.60
CA ALA A 88 13.12 -5.60 11.27
C ALA A 88 13.99 -6.84 11.13
N TYR A 89 13.56 -7.78 10.30
CA TYR A 89 14.27 -9.01 9.98
C TYR A 89 14.32 -9.18 8.46
N LEU A 90 15.51 -9.14 7.88
CA LEU A 90 15.75 -9.41 6.48
C LEU A 90 16.23 -10.86 6.38
N ASN A 91 15.45 -11.72 5.75
CA ASN A 91 15.80 -13.13 5.63
C ASN A 91 16.41 -13.45 4.27
N CYS A 92 17.54 -14.12 4.28
CA CYS A 92 18.19 -14.69 3.11
C CYS A 92 18.27 -16.21 3.29
N ARG A 93 17.47 -16.94 2.51
CA ARG A 93 17.53 -18.39 2.55
C ARG A 93 18.44 -18.92 1.45
N VAL A 94 19.46 -19.66 1.87
CA VAL A 94 20.47 -20.25 0.97
C VAL A 94 20.36 -21.77 1.04
N LYS A 95 19.98 -22.37 -0.08
CA LYS A 95 19.90 -23.83 -0.23
C LYS A 95 21.18 -24.42 -0.80
N ASN A 96 21.43 -25.69 -0.50
CA ASN A 96 22.59 -26.45 -0.95
C ASN A 96 23.94 -25.86 -0.55
N LEU A 97 24.02 -25.13 0.55
CA LEU A 97 25.30 -24.63 1.07
C LEU A 97 26.19 -25.79 1.58
N GLY A 98 25.57 -26.89 2.05
CA GLY A 98 26.21 -28.13 2.47
C GLY A 98 27.18 -27.96 3.62
N ASN A 99 28.08 -28.94 3.83
CA ASN A 99 29.17 -28.88 4.81
C ASN A 99 30.30 -27.90 4.43
N LYS A 100 30.14 -27.15 3.35
CA LYS A 100 31.09 -26.14 2.88
C LYS A 100 31.06 -24.86 3.71
N THR A 101 30.29 -24.82 4.79
CA THR A 101 30.17 -23.67 5.71
C THR A 101 31.49 -23.19 6.31
N LEU A 102 32.55 -24.03 6.31
CA LEU A 102 33.89 -23.62 6.71
C LEU A 102 34.55 -22.66 5.71
N ASN A 103 34.20 -22.80 4.42
CA ASN A 103 34.81 -22.02 3.34
C ASN A 103 33.80 -21.12 2.59
N MET A 104 32.49 -21.32 2.78
CA MET A 104 31.46 -20.50 2.17
C MET A 104 30.67 -19.82 3.27
N GLN A 105 30.77 -18.51 3.32
CA GLN A 105 30.08 -17.69 4.31
C GLN A 105 29.01 -16.85 3.61
N VAL A 106 27.89 -16.67 4.29
CA VAL A 106 26.85 -15.75 3.88
C VAL A 106 27.07 -14.44 4.61
N SER A 107 27.21 -13.35 3.85
CA SER A 107 27.48 -12.02 4.37
C SER A 107 26.35 -11.06 4.03
N TRP A 108 26.14 -10.08 4.90
CA TRP A 108 25.24 -8.98 4.63
C TRP A 108 26.02 -7.69 4.40
N VAL A 109 25.73 -6.99 3.31
CA VAL A 109 26.33 -5.72 2.92
C VAL A 109 25.22 -4.69 2.73
N ARG A 110 25.36 -3.53 3.35
CA ARG A 110 24.47 -2.40 3.06
C ARG A 110 24.96 -1.71 1.80
N HIS A 111 24.12 -1.71 0.76
CA HIS A 111 24.55 -1.29 -0.59
C HIS A 111 24.78 0.22 -0.72
N ARG A 112 24.11 1.05 0.09
CA ARG A 112 24.22 2.51 0.06
C ARG A 112 25.65 3.02 0.20
N ASP A 113 26.44 2.38 1.06
CA ASP A 113 27.81 2.77 1.42
C ASP A 113 28.79 1.60 1.33
N ILE A 114 28.35 0.49 0.71
CA ILE A 114 29.12 -0.76 0.58
C ILE A 114 29.66 -1.22 1.94
N HIS A 115 28.86 -1.04 2.99
CA HIS A 115 29.27 -1.35 4.35
C HIS A 115 29.00 -2.82 4.70
N LEU A 116 30.07 -3.56 5.02
CA LEU A 116 29.95 -4.94 5.48
C LEU A 116 29.34 -4.96 6.89
N LEU A 117 28.17 -5.58 7.03
CA LEU A 117 27.42 -5.66 8.28
C LEU A 117 27.73 -6.96 9.04
N THR A 118 27.70 -8.10 8.33
CA THR A 118 27.90 -9.41 8.95
C THR A 118 28.69 -10.34 8.03
N VAL A 119 29.39 -11.30 8.63
CA VAL A 119 30.00 -12.45 7.94
C VAL A 119 29.65 -13.71 8.72
N GLY A 120 28.86 -14.58 8.10
CA GLY A 120 28.31 -15.74 8.78
C GLY A 120 27.49 -15.34 10.01
N ARG A 121 27.90 -15.81 11.19
CA ARG A 121 27.25 -15.49 12.47
C ARG A 121 27.79 -14.25 13.16
N TYR A 122 28.85 -13.66 12.62
CA TYR A 122 29.55 -12.57 13.27
C TYR A 122 29.08 -11.23 12.69
N THR A 123 28.88 -10.26 13.60
CA THR A 123 28.58 -8.88 13.24
C THR A 123 29.89 -8.08 13.19
N TYR A 124 30.11 -7.40 12.05
CA TYR A 124 31.34 -6.63 11.79
C TYR A 124 31.15 -5.12 11.93
N THR A 125 29.88 -4.64 11.87
CA THR A 125 29.59 -3.23 12.06
C THR A 125 29.64 -2.84 13.54
N SER A 126 30.08 -1.61 13.83
CA SER A 126 30.01 -1.02 15.17
C SER A 126 28.60 -0.59 15.59
N ASP A 127 27.66 -0.49 14.64
CA ASP A 127 26.27 -0.16 14.92
C ASP A 127 25.56 -1.37 15.57
N GLN A 128 25.33 -1.28 16.88
CA GLN A 128 24.77 -2.34 17.69
C GLN A 128 23.32 -2.69 17.35
N ARG A 129 22.68 -1.92 16.48
CA ARG A 129 21.33 -2.21 16.00
C ARG A 129 21.29 -3.40 15.04
N PHE A 130 22.40 -3.66 14.34
CA PHE A 130 22.53 -4.77 13.42
C PHE A 130 23.04 -6.03 14.12
N ARG A 131 22.43 -7.16 13.78
CA ARG A 131 22.85 -8.47 14.32
C ARG A 131 22.62 -9.58 13.30
N ALA A 132 23.60 -10.46 13.13
CA ALA A 132 23.44 -11.72 12.40
C ALA A 132 22.64 -12.72 13.25
N ILE A 133 21.64 -13.35 12.65
CA ILE A 133 20.90 -14.47 13.25
C ILE A 133 20.96 -15.65 12.29
N HIS A 134 21.52 -16.75 12.77
CA HIS A 134 21.54 -18.02 12.05
C HIS A 134 21.52 -19.17 13.06
N LEU A 135 20.52 -20.02 12.94
CA LEU A 135 20.42 -21.22 13.76
C LEU A 135 21.22 -22.36 13.11
N PRO A 136 21.92 -23.20 13.90
CA PRO A 136 22.59 -24.38 13.39
C PRO A 136 21.64 -25.23 12.53
N HIS A 137 22.11 -25.71 11.39
CA HIS A 137 21.36 -26.55 10.46
C HIS A 137 20.19 -25.85 9.74
N SER A 138 19.96 -24.58 9.97
CA SER A 138 18.97 -23.78 9.23
C SER A 138 19.58 -23.30 7.90
N GLU A 139 18.73 -23.09 6.92
CA GLU A 139 19.10 -22.48 5.63
C GLU A 139 18.95 -20.94 5.66
N ASP A 140 18.42 -20.40 6.77
CA ASP A 140 18.10 -18.99 6.94
C ASP A 140 19.26 -18.21 7.54
N TRP A 141 19.66 -17.15 6.83
CA TRP A 141 20.65 -16.18 7.25
C TRP A 141 19.96 -14.83 7.39
N THR A 142 19.57 -14.50 8.62
CA THR A 142 18.74 -13.33 8.88
C THR A 142 19.58 -12.18 9.42
N LEU A 143 19.38 -10.99 8.84
CA LEU A 143 19.88 -9.74 9.39
C LEU A 143 18.77 -9.11 10.25
N GLN A 144 19.01 -9.00 11.56
CA GLN A 144 18.16 -8.25 12.48
C GLN A 144 18.60 -6.79 12.51
N ILE A 145 17.64 -5.87 12.41
CA ILE A 145 17.86 -4.41 12.55
C ILE A 145 16.93 -3.93 13.67
N LYS A 146 17.49 -3.59 14.81
CA LYS A 146 16.75 -3.04 15.94
C LYS A 146 16.48 -1.55 15.72
N TYR A 147 15.28 -1.10 16.07
CA TYR A 147 14.90 0.30 15.99
C TYR A 147 15.25 0.95 14.63
N PRO A 148 14.80 0.37 13.50
CA PRO A 148 15.10 0.91 12.19
C PRO A 148 14.58 2.33 12.06
N GLN A 149 15.34 3.16 11.35
CA GLN A 149 15.05 4.56 11.06
C GLN A 149 14.81 4.72 9.55
N HIS A 150 14.18 5.80 9.12
CA HIS A 150 13.95 6.08 7.69
C HIS A 150 15.24 6.00 6.86
N ARG A 151 16.38 6.45 7.43
CA ARG A 151 17.69 6.36 6.80
C ARG A 151 18.22 4.94 6.60
N ASP A 152 17.63 3.94 7.26
CA ASP A 152 18.01 2.53 7.09
C ASP A 152 17.28 1.90 5.89
N SER A 153 16.31 2.59 5.30
CA SER A 153 15.69 2.17 4.04
C SER A 153 16.74 2.11 2.94
N GLY A 154 16.61 1.11 2.07
CA GLY A 154 17.53 0.92 0.95
C GLY A 154 17.77 -0.55 0.64
N ILE A 155 18.82 -0.79 -0.14
CA ILE A 155 19.19 -2.13 -0.61
C ILE A 155 20.20 -2.76 0.34
N TYR A 156 19.92 -3.98 0.72
CA TYR A 156 20.80 -4.87 1.48
C TYR A 156 21.12 -6.08 0.62
N GLU A 157 22.38 -6.37 0.50
CA GLU A 157 22.89 -7.47 -0.30
C GLU A 157 23.23 -8.66 0.60
N CYS A 158 22.61 -9.80 0.33
CA CYS A 158 22.98 -11.10 0.86
C CYS A 158 23.95 -11.74 -0.12
N GLN A 159 25.20 -11.94 0.28
CA GLN A 159 26.27 -12.42 -0.57
C GLN A 159 26.80 -13.77 -0.08
N ILE A 160 26.97 -14.72 -1.01
CA ILE A 160 27.65 -16.00 -0.77
C ILE A 160 29.04 -15.92 -1.32
N SER A 161 30.08 -16.28 -0.54
CA SER A 161 31.49 -16.26 -0.93
C SER A 161 31.81 -17.47 -1.84
N THR A 162 31.16 -17.56 -3.00
CA THR A 162 31.50 -18.49 -4.08
C THR A 162 32.48 -17.84 -5.06
N THR A 163 33.01 -18.59 -6.03
CA THR A 163 33.85 -18.04 -7.10
C THR A 163 33.17 -18.35 -8.46
N PRO A 164 32.58 -17.37 -9.15
CA PRO A 164 32.36 -15.98 -8.68
C PRO A 164 31.37 -15.91 -7.51
N HIS A 165 31.38 -14.80 -6.75
CA HIS A 165 30.43 -14.59 -5.65
C HIS A 165 29.00 -14.47 -6.18
N MET A 166 28.05 -14.91 -5.39
CA MET A 166 26.62 -14.84 -5.71
C MET A 166 25.96 -13.86 -4.77
N SER A 167 25.09 -13.01 -5.31
CA SER A 167 24.40 -11.97 -4.55
C SER A 167 22.89 -12.03 -4.75
N HIS A 168 22.16 -11.71 -3.68
CA HIS A 168 20.72 -11.47 -3.71
C HIS A 168 20.42 -10.16 -2.98
N PHE A 169 19.60 -9.32 -3.62
CA PHE A 169 19.29 -7.99 -3.11
C PHE A 169 17.90 -7.97 -2.48
N ILE A 170 17.83 -7.45 -1.25
CA ILE A 170 16.60 -7.29 -0.49
C ILE A 170 16.41 -5.80 -0.22
N HIS A 171 15.26 -5.27 -0.60
CA HIS A 171 14.89 -3.89 -0.32
C HIS A 171 14.20 -3.81 1.04
N LEU A 172 14.77 -2.99 1.93
CA LEU A 172 14.13 -2.58 3.17
C LEU A 172 13.45 -1.23 2.96
N ASN A 173 12.16 -1.15 3.28
CA ASN A 173 11.40 0.08 3.33
C ASN A 173 10.93 0.33 4.76
N VAL A 174 11.43 1.38 5.40
CA VAL A 174 11.03 1.76 6.76
C VAL A 174 9.95 2.83 6.66
N VAL A 175 8.76 2.52 7.18
CA VAL A 175 7.57 3.35 7.10
C VAL A 175 7.06 3.71 8.49
N GLU A 176 6.39 4.85 8.59
CA GLU A 176 5.63 5.27 9.75
C GLU A 176 4.16 5.37 9.35
N PRO A 177 3.27 4.57 9.96
CA PRO A 177 1.85 4.66 9.67
C PRO A 177 1.29 6.00 10.09
N THR A 178 0.47 6.59 9.24
CA THR A 178 -0.22 7.86 9.51
C THR A 178 -1.72 7.67 9.52
N THR A 179 -2.40 8.49 10.33
CA THR A 179 -3.85 8.51 10.43
C THR A 179 -4.38 9.80 9.84
N GLU A 180 -5.38 9.69 8.99
CA GLU A 180 -6.07 10.84 8.42
C GLU A 180 -7.57 10.71 8.62
N ILE A 181 -8.24 11.83 8.91
CA ILE A 181 -9.71 11.92 8.92
C ILE A 181 -10.12 12.78 7.73
N ILE A 182 -10.95 12.19 6.87
CA ILE A 182 -11.38 12.85 5.63
C ILE A 182 -12.29 14.02 5.94
N GLY A 183 -12.00 15.18 5.36
CA GLY A 183 -12.78 16.41 5.50
C GLY A 183 -12.40 17.29 6.67
N GLY A 184 -11.42 16.86 7.52
CA GLY A 184 -10.95 17.70 8.63
C GLY A 184 -10.22 18.97 8.18
N PRO A 185 -9.87 19.89 9.12
CA PRO A 185 -9.97 19.74 10.57
C PRO A 185 -11.36 20.01 11.17
N ASP A 186 -12.25 20.74 10.48
CA ASP A 186 -13.58 21.09 10.95
C ASP A 186 -14.65 20.58 9.98
N LEU A 187 -15.72 19.97 10.50
CA LEU A 187 -16.86 19.49 9.76
C LEU A 187 -18.15 20.14 10.26
N TYR A 188 -18.96 20.63 9.34
CA TYR A 188 -20.23 21.28 9.61
C TYR A 188 -21.37 20.39 9.14
N ILE A 189 -22.26 20.00 10.07
CA ILE A 189 -23.30 19.00 9.86
C ILE A 189 -24.64 19.62 10.20
N ASP A 190 -25.64 19.44 9.33
CA ASP A 190 -27.00 19.88 9.64
C ASP A 190 -27.64 19.01 10.70
N ARG A 191 -28.36 19.64 11.65
CA ARG A 191 -29.16 18.92 12.66
C ARG A 191 -30.12 17.95 12.00
N GLY A 192 -30.17 16.72 12.50
CA GLY A 192 -31.04 15.66 11.99
C GLY A 192 -30.44 14.85 10.85
N SER A 193 -29.34 15.29 10.22
CA SER A 193 -28.63 14.51 9.22
C SER A 193 -27.75 13.43 9.88
N THR A 194 -26.99 12.68 9.09
CA THR A 194 -26.06 11.66 9.58
C THR A 194 -24.64 12.22 9.59
N ILE A 195 -23.97 12.14 10.73
CA ILE A 195 -22.53 12.40 10.83
C ILE A 195 -21.84 11.14 10.26
N ASN A 196 -20.98 11.32 9.27
CA ASN A 196 -20.15 10.28 8.69
C ASN A 196 -18.68 10.72 8.77
N LEU A 197 -17.92 10.11 9.68
CA LEU A 197 -16.49 10.36 9.83
C LEU A 197 -15.73 9.15 9.27
N THR A 198 -14.79 9.44 8.36
CA THR A 198 -13.96 8.44 7.73
C THR A 198 -12.52 8.61 8.18
N CYS A 199 -12.00 7.62 8.89
CA CYS A 199 -10.61 7.55 9.34
C CYS A 199 -9.85 6.54 8.48
N VAL A 200 -8.73 6.96 7.90
CA VAL A 200 -7.88 6.12 7.06
C VAL A 200 -6.51 5.99 7.69
N VAL A 201 -6.02 4.75 7.81
CA VAL A 201 -4.65 4.45 8.26
C VAL A 201 -3.81 4.10 7.05
N LEU A 202 -2.84 4.95 6.73
CA LEU A 202 -1.96 4.86 5.57
C LEU A 202 -0.59 4.30 5.96
N TYR A 203 0.13 3.75 4.97
CA TYR A 203 1.51 3.26 5.10
C TYR A 203 1.71 2.20 6.19
N SER A 204 0.69 1.40 6.46
CA SER A 204 0.75 0.35 7.46
C SER A 204 0.98 -1.00 6.77
N PRO A 205 2.13 -1.68 6.98
CA PRO A 205 2.40 -3.00 6.41
C PRO A 205 1.48 -4.10 6.98
N GLU A 206 0.94 -3.86 8.17
CA GLU A 206 -0.05 -4.72 8.82
C GLU A 206 -1.23 -3.86 9.28
N PRO A 207 -2.47 -4.32 9.10
CA PRO A 207 -3.62 -3.57 9.57
C PRO A 207 -3.58 -3.40 11.09
N PRO A 208 -4.06 -2.28 11.64
CA PRO A 208 -4.16 -2.08 13.08
C PRO A 208 -4.99 -3.19 13.72
N ALA A 209 -4.58 -3.64 14.91
CA ALA A 209 -5.31 -4.66 15.68
C ALA A 209 -6.74 -4.16 16.00
N TYR A 210 -6.84 -2.90 16.35
CA TYR A 210 -8.10 -2.20 16.62
C TYR A 210 -8.02 -0.72 16.21
N ILE A 211 -9.18 -0.12 15.96
CA ILE A 211 -9.40 1.33 15.85
C ILE A 211 -10.58 1.64 16.75
N PHE A 212 -10.43 2.60 17.66
CA PHE A 212 -11.56 3.11 18.45
C PHE A 212 -11.70 4.62 18.28
N TRP A 213 -12.93 5.10 18.48
CA TRP A 213 -13.25 6.50 18.36
C TRP A 213 -13.55 7.09 19.74
N ASN A 214 -13.09 8.32 19.97
CA ASN A 214 -13.47 9.12 21.12
C ASN A 214 -14.32 10.30 20.67
N HIS A 215 -15.23 10.72 21.53
CA HIS A 215 -15.95 11.98 21.46
C HIS A 215 -15.68 12.76 22.76
N ASN A 216 -15.05 13.92 22.67
CA ASN A 216 -14.66 14.74 23.84
C ASN A 216 -13.97 13.89 24.93
N ASP A 217 -12.93 13.14 24.56
CA ASP A 217 -12.12 12.24 25.42
C ASP A 217 -12.84 10.99 25.96
N ALA A 218 -14.13 10.83 25.73
CA ALA A 218 -14.87 9.62 26.07
C ALA A 218 -14.89 8.62 24.88
N ILE A 219 -14.65 7.34 25.16
CA ILE A 219 -14.74 6.28 24.13
C ILE A 219 -16.19 6.15 23.70
N ILE A 220 -16.41 6.14 22.39
CA ILE A 220 -17.73 5.91 21.80
C ILE A 220 -18.06 4.42 21.92
N SER A 221 -19.14 4.12 22.66
CA SER A 221 -19.67 2.78 22.79
C SER A 221 -20.81 2.53 21.79
N TYR A 222 -20.84 1.32 21.23
CA TYR A 222 -21.94 0.87 20.37
C TYR A 222 -23.28 0.77 21.11
N ASP A 223 -23.21 0.53 22.43
CA ASP A 223 -24.38 0.44 23.32
C ASP A 223 -24.72 1.80 23.95
N SER A 224 -24.31 2.88 23.32
CA SER A 224 -24.58 4.22 23.79
C SER A 224 -26.09 4.44 23.97
N PRO A 225 -26.56 4.96 25.13
CA PRO A 225 -27.96 5.29 25.36
C PRO A 225 -28.50 6.35 24.38
N ARG A 226 -27.60 7.03 23.67
CA ARG A 226 -27.94 7.94 22.57
C ARG A 226 -28.63 7.20 21.43
N GLY A 227 -28.24 5.96 21.11
CA GLY A 227 -28.70 5.18 19.97
C GLY A 227 -28.20 5.68 18.61
N GLY A 228 -28.33 4.87 17.58
CA GLY A 228 -28.00 5.25 16.19
C GLY A 228 -26.51 5.50 15.92
N VAL A 229 -25.62 4.92 16.70
CA VAL A 229 -24.17 4.98 16.53
C VAL A 229 -23.68 3.65 15.98
N SER A 230 -22.89 3.67 14.93
CA SER A 230 -22.22 2.48 14.40
C SER A 230 -20.81 2.79 13.97
N VAL A 231 -19.90 1.81 14.12
CA VAL A 231 -18.54 1.87 13.61
C VAL A 231 -18.30 0.64 12.75
N VAL A 232 -17.85 0.86 11.53
CA VAL A 232 -17.45 -0.19 10.58
C VAL A 232 -15.98 -0.02 10.27
N THR A 233 -15.21 -1.11 10.34
CA THR A 233 -13.79 -1.08 10.00
C THR A 233 -13.51 -2.07 8.88
N GLU A 234 -12.99 -1.56 7.78
CA GLU A 234 -12.57 -2.32 6.62
C GLU A 234 -11.05 -2.45 6.61
N LYS A 235 -10.56 -3.69 6.61
CA LYS A 235 -9.13 -4.01 6.59
C LYS A 235 -8.74 -4.48 5.20
N GLY A 236 -7.80 -3.77 4.57
CA GLY A 236 -7.28 -4.06 3.25
C GLY A 236 -5.83 -3.61 3.13
N GLU A 237 -5.43 -3.19 1.95
CA GLU A 237 -4.13 -2.54 1.71
C GLU A 237 -4.00 -1.25 2.54
N THR A 238 -5.10 -0.53 2.68
CA THR A 238 -5.30 0.53 3.68
C THR A 238 -6.41 0.10 4.62
N THR A 239 -6.35 0.49 5.89
CA THR A 239 -7.44 0.25 6.84
C THR A 239 -8.26 1.50 6.99
N THR A 240 -9.58 1.36 6.78
CA THR A 240 -10.54 2.47 6.89
C THR A 240 -11.55 2.17 7.97
N SER A 241 -11.81 3.15 8.86
CA SER A 241 -12.85 3.06 9.89
C SER A 241 -13.87 4.17 9.68
N PHE A 242 -15.13 3.79 9.59
CA PHE A 242 -16.27 4.69 9.44
C PHE A 242 -17.02 4.79 10.77
N LEU A 243 -17.17 5.99 11.28
CA LEU A 243 -18.07 6.30 12.40
C LEU A 243 -19.33 6.96 11.84
N LEU A 244 -20.47 6.31 12.02
CA LEU A 244 -21.79 6.81 11.61
C LEU A 244 -22.63 7.13 12.83
N ILE A 245 -23.15 8.38 12.90
CA ILE A 245 -24.06 8.82 13.96
C ILE A 245 -25.32 9.37 13.29
N GLN A 246 -26.42 8.66 13.43
CA GLN A 246 -27.70 9.04 12.83
C GLN A 246 -28.38 10.13 13.60
N GLN A 247 -29.19 10.97 12.93
CA GLN A 247 -29.97 12.03 13.52
C GLN A 247 -29.12 12.97 14.39
N ALA A 248 -28.15 13.65 13.78
CA ALA A 248 -27.21 14.55 14.45
C ALA A 248 -27.95 15.54 15.36
N ARG A 249 -27.47 15.65 16.60
CA ARG A 249 -27.99 16.57 17.64
C ARG A 249 -26.91 17.59 17.99
N PRO A 250 -27.27 18.78 18.48
CA PRO A 250 -26.28 19.74 18.97
C PRO A 250 -25.31 19.16 20.02
N SER A 251 -25.76 18.18 20.82
CA SER A 251 -24.91 17.46 21.78
C SER A 251 -23.86 16.58 21.16
N ASP A 252 -23.98 16.27 19.86
CA ASP A 252 -22.99 15.49 19.11
C ASP A 252 -21.88 16.39 18.53
N SER A 253 -21.97 17.70 18.70
CA SER A 253 -20.87 18.63 18.42
C SER A 253 -19.71 18.37 19.36
N GLY A 254 -18.48 18.52 18.85
CA GLY A 254 -17.28 18.36 19.67
C GLY A 254 -16.12 17.77 18.91
N ASN A 255 -15.11 17.37 19.65
CA ASN A 255 -13.89 16.79 19.12
C ASN A 255 -14.02 15.27 18.98
N TYR A 256 -13.88 14.78 17.77
CA TYR A 256 -13.84 13.35 17.47
C TYR A 256 -12.41 12.92 17.17
N GLN A 257 -11.96 11.85 17.80
CA GLN A 257 -10.61 11.35 17.65
C GLN A 257 -10.62 9.89 17.21
N CYS A 258 -9.90 9.59 16.14
CA CYS A 258 -9.63 8.24 15.66
C CYS A 258 -8.32 7.75 16.27
N ASN A 259 -8.34 6.56 16.90
CA ASN A 259 -7.22 6.00 17.63
C ASN A 259 -6.88 4.58 17.14
N PRO A 260 -6.06 4.43 16.10
CA PRO A 260 -5.56 3.14 15.67
C PRO A 260 -4.44 2.64 16.58
N SER A 261 -4.31 1.31 16.72
CA SER A 261 -3.32 0.68 17.61
C SER A 261 -1.87 0.81 17.15
N ASN A 262 -1.63 1.17 15.90
CA ASN A 262 -0.29 1.17 15.27
C ASN A 262 0.10 2.48 14.60
N ALA A 263 -0.72 3.53 14.73
CA ALA A 263 -0.43 4.86 14.20
C ALA A 263 -0.83 5.94 15.23
N GLN A 264 -0.38 7.17 15.00
CA GLN A 264 -0.77 8.31 15.83
C GLN A 264 -2.25 8.65 15.65
N SER A 265 -2.89 9.05 16.75
CA SER A 265 -4.29 9.48 16.73
C SER A 265 -4.47 10.77 15.93
N LYS A 266 -5.65 10.92 15.30
CA LYS A 266 -6.04 12.14 14.58
C LYS A 266 -7.40 12.59 15.06
N SER A 267 -7.59 13.92 15.12
CA SER A 267 -8.85 14.52 15.57
C SER A 267 -9.49 15.39 14.50
N VAL A 268 -10.81 15.53 14.59
CA VAL A 268 -11.64 16.44 13.79
C VAL A 268 -12.69 17.07 14.70
N VAL A 269 -13.00 18.34 14.48
CA VAL A 269 -14.06 19.03 15.22
C VAL A 269 -15.33 19.00 14.39
N VAL A 270 -16.41 18.49 14.97
CA VAL A 270 -17.74 18.45 14.35
C VAL A 270 -18.63 19.53 14.96
N HIS A 271 -19.24 20.33 14.09
CA HIS A 271 -20.19 21.39 14.43
C HIS A 271 -21.57 21.03 13.90
N VAL A 272 -22.51 20.69 14.79
CA VAL A 272 -23.90 20.42 14.38
C VAL A 272 -24.67 21.73 14.39
N LEU A 273 -25.10 22.18 13.20
CA LEU A 273 -25.78 23.45 12.98
C LEU A 273 -27.29 23.29 13.16
N ASN A 274 -27.90 24.25 13.88
CA ASN A 274 -29.35 24.36 13.90
C ASN A 274 -29.87 25.01 12.60
N ALA A 275 -31.01 24.58 12.09
CA ALA A 275 -31.63 25.14 10.88
C ALA A 275 -31.90 26.66 10.95
N ASN A 276 -31.87 27.25 12.15
CA ASN A 276 -32.08 28.68 12.39
C ASN A 276 -30.77 29.49 12.48
N SER A 277 -29.61 28.89 12.30
CA SER A 277 -28.36 29.63 12.21
C SER A 277 -28.31 30.31 10.84
N ILE A 278 -28.83 31.53 10.80
CA ILE A 278 -28.67 32.44 9.67
C ILE A 278 -27.17 32.70 9.53
N PHE A 279 -26.52 32.04 8.57
CA PHE A 279 -25.19 32.44 8.17
C PHE A 279 -25.25 33.92 7.77
N PRO A 280 -24.36 34.77 8.27
CA PRO A 280 -24.24 36.11 7.73
C PRO A 280 -23.93 35.98 6.25
N LEU A 281 -24.62 36.73 5.40
CA LEU A 281 -24.56 36.82 3.96
C LEU A 281 -23.16 37.22 3.38
N SER A 282 -22.07 36.88 4.03
CA SER A 282 -20.72 37.01 3.49
C SER A 282 -20.37 35.70 2.80
N GLY A 283 -20.49 35.70 1.50
CA GLY A 283 -20.50 34.62 0.50
C GLY A 283 -19.36 33.61 0.47
N GLU A 284 -18.74 33.22 1.57
CA GLU A 284 -17.79 32.13 1.65
C GLU A 284 -18.40 30.96 2.43
N TYR A 285 -18.88 29.96 1.70
CA TYR A 285 -19.21 28.66 2.28
C TYR A 285 -17.91 27.94 2.62
N PRO A 286 -17.68 27.48 3.87
CA PRO A 286 -16.55 26.62 4.17
C PRO A 286 -16.68 25.34 3.33
N ALA A 287 -15.59 24.95 2.68
CA ALA A 287 -15.51 23.83 1.73
C ALA A 287 -15.87 22.45 2.32
N ALA A 288 -16.11 22.37 3.63
CA ALA A 288 -16.33 21.14 4.41
C ALA A 288 -17.77 20.91 4.85
N MET A 289 -18.78 21.49 4.18
CA MET A 289 -20.18 21.27 4.54
C MET A 289 -20.69 19.93 3.98
N GLN A 290 -20.91 18.95 4.83
CA GLN A 290 -21.59 17.69 4.46
C GLN A 290 -23.11 17.91 4.44
N ARG A 291 -23.70 18.00 3.24
CA ARG A 291 -25.16 17.95 3.08
C ARG A 291 -25.61 16.48 3.05
N GLY A 292 -26.55 16.15 3.92
CA GLY A 292 -27.16 14.84 3.98
C GLY A 292 -27.80 14.42 2.65
N GLY A 293 -27.23 13.40 2.05
CA GLY A 293 -27.83 12.46 1.16
C GLY A 293 -28.46 12.97 -0.15
N GLN A 294 -27.63 13.19 -1.15
CA GLN A 294 -27.88 12.71 -2.52
C GLN A 294 -26.54 12.57 -3.23
N ALA A 295 -26.24 11.38 -3.73
CA ALA A 295 -25.12 11.14 -4.63
C ALA A 295 -25.36 11.93 -5.92
N PHE A 296 -24.74 13.09 -6.07
CA PHE A 296 -24.62 13.73 -7.35
C PHE A 296 -23.59 12.97 -8.17
N ALA A 297 -24.07 12.22 -9.15
CA ALA A 297 -23.23 11.78 -10.26
C ALA A 297 -22.60 13.04 -10.89
N PRO A 298 -21.29 13.00 -11.22
CA PRO A 298 -20.69 14.12 -11.95
C PRO A 298 -21.26 14.14 -13.36
N THR A 299 -22.22 15.03 -13.62
CA THR A 299 -22.60 15.37 -14.99
C THR A 299 -21.44 16.12 -15.63
N SER A 300 -20.79 15.41 -16.53
CA SER A 300 -19.82 15.92 -17.49
C SER A 300 -20.45 17.02 -18.35
N THR A 301 -20.30 18.28 -17.95
CA THR A 301 -20.72 19.42 -18.82
C THR A 301 -19.89 20.67 -18.48
N HIS A 302 -18.55 20.57 -18.59
CA HIS A 302 -17.70 21.77 -18.70
C HIS A 302 -16.45 21.51 -19.55
N CYS A 303 -16.65 21.08 -20.80
CA CYS A 303 -15.59 20.99 -21.80
C CYS A 303 -15.93 21.68 -23.15
N VAL A 304 -16.80 22.69 -23.19
CA VAL A 304 -17.19 23.31 -24.47
C VAL A 304 -17.08 24.84 -24.47
N VAL A 305 -16.36 25.52 -23.62
CA VAL A 305 -16.28 27.01 -23.69
C VAL A 305 -14.85 27.56 -23.72
N LEU A 306 -13.85 26.82 -24.18
CA LEU A 306 -12.51 27.39 -24.37
C LEU A 306 -11.91 27.22 -25.77
N ALA A 307 -12.72 26.88 -26.79
CA ALA A 307 -12.22 26.70 -28.15
C ALA A 307 -12.56 27.85 -29.12
N THR A 308 -13.27 28.91 -28.70
CA THR A 308 -13.70 29.99 -29.62
C THR A 308 -13.00 31.34 -29.45
N SER A 309 -12.00 31.45 -28.55
CA SER A 309 -11.31 32.75 -28.34
C SER A 309 -9.93 32.84 -29.00
N ILE A 310 -9.49 31.89 -29.81
CA ILE A 310 -8.15 31.91 -30.45
C ILE A 310 -8.22 32.26 -31.95
N PHE A 311 -9.39 32.40 -32.55
CA PHE A 311 -9.52 32.67 -34.00
C PHE A 311 -9.70 34.14 -34.40
N LEU A 312 -9.59 35.10 -33.49
CA LEU A 312 -9.79 36.52 -33.77
C LEU A 312 -8.59 37.44 -33.51
N ALA A 313 -7.37 36.87 -33.46
CA ALA A 313 -6.15 37.68 -33.27
C ALA A 313 -5.11 37.49 -34.40
N LEU A 314 -5.51 36.96 -35.57
CA LEU A 314 -4.66 36.88 -36.77
C LEU A 314 -5.49 37.17 -38.04
N SER A 315 -5.88 38.43 -38.19
CA SER A 315 -6.18 39.04 -39.49
C SER A 315 -5.82 40.54 -39.43
#